data_0017561fe535682a4e40a37256a4a70c
#
_entry.id   0017561fe535682a4e40a37256a4a70c
#
_cell.length_a   1.000
_cell.length_b   1.000
_cell.length_c   1.000
_cell.angle_alpha   90.00
_cell.angle_beta   90.00
_cell.angle_gamma   90.00
#
_symmetry.space_group_name_H-M   'P 1'
#
loop_
_entity.id
_entity.type
_entity.pdbx_description
1 polymer ?
#
loop_
_entity_poly.entity_id
_entity_poly.type
_entity_poly.pdbx_seq_one_letter_code
_entity_poly.pdbx_strand_id
1 'polypeptide(L)'
;MNLKCVIIDDEPLAVKVIENHISQIKELQSVAVFNNAIDSLEYLRENKPDLLFLDVNMPIIDGFSFLESLDDKPLVIITSAHAEYAAKGFDQEVLDYLVKPISLPRFIKAINKAMAKLRHDTKGDATREHIFVKVDKKKMKKIYLDEIVLIESLKDYIKIITAKENHIVHKTLSAFTDELSDEKFIRIHRSYTVSIDKIDALEGNSVEIKGKRYVIGRSYLEDVKARILE
;
A
#
# COMPACT_ATOMS: atom_id res chain seq x y z
N MET A 1 -7.07 -17.30 -9.32
CA MET A 1 -5.65 -16.94 -9.44
C MET A 1 -4.95 -17.67 -8.32
N ASN A 2 -3.98 -18.55 -8.64
CA ASN A 2 -3.25 -19.29 -7.61
C ASN A 2 -1.98 -18.52 -7.30
N LEU A 3 -1.75 -18.21 -6.03
CA LEU A 3 -0.54 -17.54 -5.57
C LEU A 3 0.64 -18.51 -5.64
N LYS A 4 1.69 -18.13 -6.36
CA LYS A 4 2.92 -18.90 -6.48
C LYS A 4 3.77 -18.69 -5.23
N CYS A 5 3.91 -19.73 -4.42
CA CYS A 5 4.66 -19.71 -3.18
C CYS A 5 6.02 -20.37 -3.34
N VAL A 6 7.07 -19.72 -2.86
CA VAL A 6 8.40 -20.30 -2.70
C VAL A 6 8.68 -20.49 -1.21
N ILE A 7 9.35 -21.58 -0.86
CA ILE A 7 9.77 -21.88 0.52
C ILE A 7 11.29 -21.94 0.54
N ILE A 8 11.91 -21.22 1.47
CA ILE A 8 13.35 -21.28 1.73
C ILE A 8 13.54 -21.56 3.21
N ASP A 9 13.94 -22.78 3.54
CA ASP A 9 14.08 -23.25 4.92
C ASP A 9 14.99 -24.50 4.92
N ASP A 10 16.05 -24.50 5.70
CA ASP A 10 17.01 -25.62 5.76
C ASP A 10 16.51 -26.80 6.60
N GLU A 11 15.38 -26.64 7.30
CA GLU A 11 14.75 -27.67 8.12
C GLU A 11 13.66 -28.44 7.34
N PRO A 12 13.89 -29.71 6.93
CA PRO A 12 12.93 -30.45 6.09
C PRO A 12 11.56 -30.66 6.73
N LEU A 13 11.49 -30.67 8.07
CA LEU A 13 10.22 -30.82 8.79
C LEU A 13 9.40 -29.53 8.73
N ALA A 14 10.02 -28.36 8.82
CA ALA A 14 9.34 -27.07 8.68
C ALA A 14 8.82 -26.90 7.25
N VAL A 15 9.61 -27.24 6.24
CA VAL A 15 9.18 -27.28 4.84
C VAL A 15 7.90 -28.11 4.67
N LYS A 16 7.91 -29.38 5.17
CA LYS A 16 6.75 -30.28 5.07
C LYS A 16 5.49 -29.70 5.73
N VAL A 17 5.63 -29.00 6.88
CA VAL A 17 4.50 -28.36 7.56
C VAL A 17 3.92 -27.25 6.67
N ILE A 18 4.77 -26.40 6.08
CA ILE A 18 4.32 -25.31 5.21
C ILE A 18 3.68 -25.86 3.93
N GLU A 19 4.29 -26.86 3.27
CA GLU A 19 3.71 -27.52 2.08
C GLU A 19 2.37 -28.16 2.38
N ASN A 20 2.23 -28.85 3.53
CA ASN A 20 0.96 -29.43 3.96
C ASN A 20 -0.11 -28.34 4.18
N HIS A 21 0.25 -27.20 4.75
CA HIS A 21 -0.69 -26.09 4.91
C HIS A 21 -1.07 -25.45 3.55
N ILE A 22 -0.09 -25.28 2.64
CA ILE A 22 -0.34 -24.79 1.28
C ILE A 22 -1.32 -25.70 0.55
N SER A 23 -1.14 -27.02 0.64
CA SER A 23 -1.99 -28.00 -0.06
C SER A 23 -3.47 -27.97 0.37
N GLN A 24 -3.77 -27.45 1.56
CA GLN A 24 -5.14 -27.31 2.07
C GLN A 24 -5.86 -26.06 1.59
N ILE A 25 -5.16 -25.12 0.92
CA ILE A 25 -5.70 -23.85 0.46
C ILE A 25 -5.64 -23.81 -1.07
N LYS A 26 -6.80 -23.85 -1.73
CA LYS A 26 -6.90 -23.95 -3.21
C LYS A 26 -6.24 -22.80 -3.96
N GLU A 27 -6.17 -21.65 -3.34
CA GLU A 27 -5.61 -20.42 -3.90
C GLU A 27 -4.07 -20.36 -3.84
N LEU A 28 -3.41 -21.35 -3.22
CA LEU A 28 -1.95 -21.40 -3.07
C LEU A 28 -1.35 -22.54 -3.91
N GLN A 29 -0.15 -22.30 -4.40
CA GLN A 29 0.66 -23.31 -5.10
C GLN A 29 2.11 -23.18 -4.68
N SER A 30 2.69 -24.24 -4.09
CA SER A 30 4.14 -24.35 -3.90
C SER A 30 4.78 -24.60 -5.25
N VAL A 31 5.63 -23.67 -5.71
CA VAL A 31 6.26 -23.74 -7.04
C VAL A 31 7.74 -24.11 -6.95
N ALA A 32 8.40 -23.83 -5.83
CA ALA A 32 9.76 -24.23 -5.56
C ALA A 32 10.06 -24.28 -4.07
N VAL A 33 11.01 -25.11 -3.68
CA VAL A 33 11.53 -25.27 -2.33
C VAL A 33 13.04 -25.25 -2.38
N PHE A 34 13.67 -24.48 -1.51
CA PHE A 34 15.13 -24.39 -1.37
C PHE A 34 15.51 -24.63 0.08
N ASN A 35 16.62 -25.33 0.30
CA ASN A 35 17.18 -25.60 1.62
C ASN A 35 18.26 -24.59 2.04
N ASN A 36 18.54 -23.62 1.20
CA ASN A 36 19.37 -22.46 1.50
C ASN A 36 18.98 -21.26 0.61
N ALA A 37 19.36 -20.07 1.04
CA ALA A 37 18.99 -18.84 0.38
C ALA A 37 19.73 -18.63 -0.97
N ILE A 38 20.98 -19.07 -1.07
CA ILE A 38 21.82 -18.79 -2.25
C ILE A 38 21.28 -19.49 -3.48
N ASP A 39 20.88 -20.77 -3.35
CA ASP A 39 20.34 -21.55 -4.46
C ASP A 39 19.01 -21.01 -5.00
N SER A 40 18.32 -20.18 -4.21
CA SER A 40 17.05 -19.57 -4.60
C SER A 40 17.19 -18.30 -5.45
N LEU A 41 18.36 -17.64 -5.45
CA LEU A 41 18.55 -16.31 -6.05
C LEU A 41 18.19 -16.25 -7.53
N GLU A 42 18.71 -17.20 -8.33
CA GLU A 42 18.44 -17.26 -9.75
C GLU A 42 16.95 -17.50 -10.01
N TYR A 43 16.36 -18.45 -9.28
CA TYR A 43 14.95 -18.78 -9.41
C TYR A 43 14.04 -17.58 -9.09
N LEU A 44 14.33 -16.84 -8.01
CA LEU A 44 13.54 -15.67 -7.61
C LEU A 44 13.59 -14.54 -8.66
N ARG A 45 14.76 -14.33 -9.30
CA ARG A 45 14.92 -13.33 -10.36
C ARG A 45 14.12 -13.67 -11.61
N GLU A 46 14.14 -14.95 -12.02
CA GLU A 46 13.50 -15.38 -13.26
C GLU A 46 11.98 -15.58 -13.13
N ASN A 47 11.52 -16.13 -12.01
CA ASN A 47 10.15 -16.62 -11.87
C ASN A 47 9.19 -15.68 -11.11
N LYS A 48 9.72 -14.66 -10.43
CA LYS A 48 8.95 -13.64 -9.68
C LYS A 48 7.74 -14.25 -8.93
N PRO A 49 7.96 -15.05 -7.87
CA PRO A 49 6.87 -15.62 -7.09
C PRO A 49 6.06 -14.53 -6.39
N ASP A 50 4.80 -14.82 -6.06
CA ASP A 50 3.91 -13.89 -5.37
C ASP A 50 4.22 -13.82 -3.87
N LEU A 51 4.65 -14.95 -3.27
CA LEU A 51 4.84 -15.12 -1.84
C LEU A 51 6.07 -15.96 -1.54
N LEU A 52 6.88 -15.48 -0.59
CA LEU A 52 8.07 -16.17 -0.08
C LEU A 52 7.87 -16.51 1.41
N PHE A 53 7.98 -17.78 1.76
CA PHE A 53 8.21 -18.23 3.12
C PHE A 53 9.71 -18.34 3.33
N LEU A 54 10.26 -17.61 4.29
CA LEU A 54 11.69 -17.48 4.50
C LEU A 54 12.04 -17.76 5.95
N ASP A 55 12.85 -18.78 6.18
CA ASP A 55 13.41 -19.01 7.50
C ASP A 55 14.47 -17.95 7.85
N VAL A 56 14.56 -17.61 9.14
CA VAL A 56 15.58 -16.67 9.63
C VAL A 56 16.92 -17.36 9.81
N ASN A 57 16.92 -18.55 10.38
CA ASN A 57 18.15 -19.20 10.84
C ASN A 57 18.65 -20.22 9.83
N MET A 58 19.23 -19.75 8.75
CA MET A 58 19.82 -20.62 7.73
C MET A 58 21.35 -20.55 7.73
N PRO A 59 22.04 -21.63 7.30
CA PRO A 59 23.48 -21.59 7.13
C PRO A 59 23.89 -20.63 6.01
N ILE A 60 25.12 -20.12 6.10
CA ILE A 60 25.80 -19.22 5.16
C ILE A 60 25.27 -17.77 5.24
N ILE A 61 23.99 -17.55 5.07
CA ILE A 61 23.34 -16.24 5.16
C ILE A 61 22.00 -16.36 5.90
N ASP A 62 21.77 -15.51 6.90
CA ASP A 62 20.50 -15.46 7.59
C ASP A 62 19.39 -14.82 6.73
N GLY A 63 18.12 -15.14 7.05
CA GLY A 63 16.98 -14.72 6.24
C GLY A 63 16.85 -13.21 6.11
N PHE A 64 17.20 -12.41 7.13
CA PHE A 64 17.11 -10.96 7.05
C PHE A 64 18.19 -10.37 6.15
N SER A 65 19.46 -10.82 6.29
CA SER A 65 20.55 -10.41 5.41
C SER A 65 20.28 -10.83 3.96
N PHE A 66 19.69 -12.00 3.75
CA PHE A 66 19.24 -12.42 2.42
C PHE A 66 18.18 -11.48 1.87
N LEU A 67 17.17 -11.14 2.67
CA LEU A 67 16.10 -10.24 2.26
C LEU A 67 16.60 -8.84 1.88
N GLU A 68 17.63 -8.33 2.57
CA GLU A 68 18.29 -7.06 2.24
C GLU A 68 19.01 -7.11 0.89
N SER A 69 19.50 -8.28 0.48
CA SER A 69 20.22 -8.45 -0.78
C SER A 69 19.32 -8.54 -2.03
N LEU A 70 18.01 -8.64 -1.86
CA LEU A 70 17.04 -8.71 -2.97
C LEU A 70 16.62 -7.32 -3.43
N ASP A 71 16.82 -7.02 -4.71
CA ASP A 71 16.37 -5.76 -5.34
C ASP A 71 14.85 -5.72 -5.53
N ASP A 72 14.25 -6.82 -6.01
CA ASP A 72 12.81 -6.98 -6.26
C ASP A 72 12.27 -8.07 -5.32
N LYS A 73 11.55 -7.65 -4.28
CA LYS A 73 11.09 -8.54 -3.21
C LYS A 73 9.66 -9.00 -3.46
N PRO A 74 9.37 -10.33 -3.44
CA PRO A 74 7.99 -10.81 -3.34
C PRO A 74 7.39 -10.41 -1.99
N LEU A 75 6.11 -10.70 -1.76
CA LEU A 75 5.58 -10.64 -0.40
C LEU A 75 6.30 -11.68 0.46
N VAL A 76 6.79 -11.28 1.63
CA VAL A 76 7.58 -12.16 2.50
C VAL A 76 6.85 -12.45 3.81
N ILE A 77 6.75 -13.73 4.13
CA ILE A 77 6.37 -14.23 5.45
C ILE A 77 7.59 -14.91 6.05
N ILE A 78 8.09 -14.35 7.13
CA ILE A 78 9.20 -14.93 7.87
C ILE A 78 8.71 -16.13 8.69
N THR A 79 9.53 -17.18 8.77
CA THR A 79 9.34 -18.32 9.67
C THR A 79 10.55 -18.43 10.61
N SER A 80 10.35 -18.75 11.87
CA SER A 80 11.45 -18.92 12.82
C SER A 80 11.04 -19.66 14.09
N ALA A 81 11.98 -20.34 14.73
CA ALA A 81 11.77 -20.90 16.07
C ALA A 81 11.73 -19.83 17.19
N HIS A 82 12.19 -18.61 16.92
CA HIS A 82 12.41 -17.56 17.89
C HIS A 82 11.42 -16.40 17.74
N ALA A 83 10.58 -16.19 18.75
CA ALA A 83 9.58 -15.10 18.74
C ALA A 83 10.21 -13.69 18.82
N GLU A 84 11.42 -13.56 19.38
CA GLU A 84 12.13 -12.31 19.54
C GLU A 84 12.51 -11.62 18.23
N TYR A 85 12.68 -12.36 17.15
CA TYR A 85 12.97 -11.78 15.83
C TYR A 85 11.75 -11.11 15.17
N ALA A 86 10.56 -11.28 15.74
CA ALA A 86 9.36 -10.61 15.22
C ALA A 86 9.49 -9.07 15.23
N ALA A 87 10.21 -8.50 16.20
CA ALA A 87 10.47 -7.06 16.25
C ALA A 87 11.36 -6.59 15.08
N LYS A 88 12.39 -7.36 14.70
CA LYS A 88 13.25 -7.06 13.54
C LYS A 88 12.50 -7.17 12.20
N GLY A 89 11.52 -8.05 12.11
CA GLY A 89 10.68 -8.18 10.91
C GLY A 89 9.88 -6.92 10.59
N PHE A 90 9.52 -6.12 11.60
CA PHE A 90 8.84 -4.84 11.39
C PHE A 90 9.69 -3.81 10.63
N ASP A 91 11.00 -3.79 10.86
CA ASP A 91 11.92 -2.87 10.20
C ASP A 91 12.22 -3.28 8.75
N GLN A 92 11.97 -4.54 8.37
CA GLN A 92 12.29 -5.13 7.08
C GLN A 92 11.10 -5.20 6.09
N GLU A 93 10.00 -4.52 6.41
CA GLU A 93 8.77 -4.50 5.57
C GLU A 93 8.18 -5.88 5.24
N VAL A 94 8.42 -6.91 6.09
CA VAL A 94 7.82 -8.22 5.87
C VAL A 94 6.32 -8.21 6.15
N LEU A 95 5.59 -9.04 5.43
CA LEU A 95 4.13 -9.10 5.51
C LEU A 95 3.65 -9.67 6.85
N ASP A 96 4.31 -10.72 7.31
CA ASP A 96 3.96 -11.39 8.57
C ASP A 96 5.14 -12.24 9.10
N TYR A 97 5.01 -12.69 10.34
CA TYR A 97 5.99 -13.51 11.05
C TYR A 97 5.31 -14.73 11.68
N LEU A 98 5.79 -15.92 11.36
CA LEU A 98 5.27 -17.19 11.86
C LEU A 98 6.28 -17.86 12.79
N VAL A 99 5.91 -18.08 14.05
CA VAL A 99 6.74 -18.82 15.00
C VAL A 99 6.51 -20.32 14.81
N LYS A 100 7.59 -21.09 14.69
CA LYS A 100 7.55 -22.55 14.66
C LYS A 100 7.26 -23.10 16.06
N PRO A 101 6.39 -24.13 16.21
CA PRO A 101 5.67 -24.86 15.16
C PRO A 101 4.49 -24.05 14.60
N ILE A 102 4.39 -23.98 13.27
CA ILE A 102 3.39 -23.18 12.57
C ILE A 102 2.04 -23.88 12.62
N SER A 103 1.08 -23.31 13.36
CA SER A 103 -0.29 -23.83 13.39
C SER A 103 -1.09 -23.38 12.16
N LEU A 104 -1.99 -24.23 11.67
CA LEU A 104 -2.84 -23.93 10.52
C LEU A 104 -3.66 -22.63 10.71
N PRO A 105 -4.29 -22.33 11.86
CA PRO A 105 -5.00 -21.06 12.04
C PRO A 105 -4.10 -19.84 11.91
N ARG A 106 -2.84 -19.91 12.39
CA ARG A 106 -1.87 -18.82 12.28
C ARG A 106 -1.40 -18.66 10.84
N PHE A 107 -1.17 -19.77 10.13
CA PHE A 107 -0.86 -19.79 8.71
C PHE A 107 -1.98 -19.13 7.88
N ILE A 108 -3.24 -19.55 8.07
CA ILE A 108 -4.40 -18.94 7.37
C ILE A 108 -4.47 -17.43 7.59
N LYS A 109 -4.19 -16.95 8.81
CA LYS A 109 -4.20 -15.51 9.09
C LYS A 109 -3.13 -14.75 8.30
N ALA A 110 -1.93 -15.33 8.14
CA ALA A 110 -0.86 -14.75 7.33
C ALA A 110 -1.22 -14.75 5.83
N ILE A 111 -1.80 -15.84 5.33
CA ILE A 111 -2.25 -15.93 3.94
C ILE A 111 -3.38 -14.93 3.65
N ASN A 112 -4.33 -14.74 4.55
CA ASN A 112 -5.36 -13.72 4.37
C ASN A 112 -4.78 -12.31 4.26
N LYS A 113 -3.69 -11.99 4.97
CA LYS A 113 -2.96 -10.74 4.80
C LYS A 113 -2.31 -10.66 3.40
N ALA A 114 -1.67 -11.75 2.94
CA ALA A 114 -1.06 -11.81 1.62
C ALA A 114 -2.09 -11.59 0.51
N MET A 115 -3.21 -12.31 0.59
CA MET A 115 -4.30 -12.15 -0.38
C MET A 115 -4.91 -10.75 -0.38
N ALA A 116 -5.07 -10.14 0.80
CA ALA A 116 -5.57 -8.77 0.91
C ALA A 116 -4.60 -7.79 0.24
N LYS A 117 -3.28 -7.92 0.50
CA LYS A 117 -2.26 -7.05 -0.09
C LYS A 117 -2.18 -7.21 -1.61
N LEU A 118 -2.18 -8.45 -2.14
CA LEU A 118 -2.16 -8.70 -3.58
C LEU A 118 -3.44 -8.26 -4.30
N ARG A 119 -4.62 -8.36 -3.65
CA ARG A 119 -5.87 -7.81 -4.22
C ARG A 119 -5.83 -6.29 -4.32
N HIS A 120 -5.15 -5.62 -3.39
CA HIS A 120 -4.90 -4.19 -3.46
C HIS A 120 -3.92 -3.87 -4.59
N ASP A 121 -2.84 -4.64 -4.75
CA ASP A 121 -1.81 -4.44 -5.78
C ASP A 121 -2.34 -4.73 -7.20
N THR A 122 -3.16 -5.76 -7.39
CA THR A 122 -3.79 -6.06 -8.70
C THR A 122 -4.86 -5.04 -9.12
N LYS A 123 -5.36 -4.20 -8.19
CA LYS A 123 -6.24 -3.07 -8.50
C LYS A 123 -5.50 -1.73 -8.65
N GLY A 124 -4.19 -1.74 -8.79
CA GLY A 124 -3.38 -0.52 -8.97
C GLY A 124 -3.12 0.24 -7.68
N ASP A 125 -3.22 -0.38 -6.50
CA ASP A 125 -3.14 0.31 -5.20
C ASP A 125 -1.70 0.44 -4.65
N ALA A 126 -0.72 -0.34 -5.14
CA ALA A 126 0.68 -0.24 -4.72
C ALA A 126 1.37 1.07 -5.17
N THR A 127 0.80 1.76 -6.17
CA THR A 127 1.26 3.07 -6.65
C THR A 127 0.32 4.22 -6.30
N ARG A 128 -0.81 3.94 -5.60
CA ARG A 128 -1.75 5.00 -5.25
C ARG A 128 -1.18 5.87 -4.13
N GLU A 129 -0.86 7.09 -4.50
CA GLU A 129 -0.47 8.12 -3.55
C GLU A 129 -1.57 8.32 -2.50
N HIS A 130 -1.17 8.39 -1.25
CA HIS A 130 -2.09 8.57 -0.13
C HIS A 130 -1.50 9.47 0.93
N ILE A 131 -2.37 10.02 1.76
CA ILE A 131 -2.01 10.82 2.92
C ILE A 131 -2.68 10.29 4.17
N PHE A 132 -2.04 10.48 5.31
CA PHE A 132 -2.65 10.24 6.60
C PHE A 132 -3.13 11.54 7.20
N VAL A 133 -4.43 11.63 7.49
CA VAL A 133 -5.04 12.79 8.12
C VAL A 133 -5.56 12.45 9.52
N LYS A 134 -5.40 13.38 10.45
CA LYS A 134 -5.91 13.24 11.80
C LYS A 134 -7.39 13.64 11.84
N VAL A 135 -8.28 12.66 11.91
CA VAL A 135 -9.74 12.88 11.95
C VAL A 135 -10.29 12.99 13.37
N ASP A 136 -9.52 12.53 14.38
CA ASP A 136 -9.87 12.64 15.81
C ASP A 136 -8.58 12.63 16.65
N LYS A 137 -8.68 12.94 17.96
CA LYS A 137 -7.52 13.03 18.89
C LYS A 137 -6.59 11.82 18.85
N LYS A 138 -7.13 10.62 18.58
CA LYS A 138 -6.38 9.34 18.56
C LYS A 138 -6.51 8.57 17.24
N LYS A 139 -7.15 9.15 16.17
CA LYS A 139 -7.45 8.42 14.94
C LYS A 139 -6.83 9.11 13.74
N MET A 140 -5.86 8.41 13.12
CA MET A 140 -5.35 8.76 11.79
C MET A 140 -6.14 7.96 10.74
N LYS A 141 -6.50 8.61 9.64
CA LYS A 141 -7.18 7.96 8.52
C LYS A 141 -6.34 8.10 7.26
N LYS A 142 -6.17 7.00 6.55
CA LYS A 142 -5.53 6.96 5.23
C LYS A 142 -6.55 7.40 4.19
N ILE A 143 -6.20 8.37 3.36
CA ILE A 143 -7.01 8.86 2.23
C ILE A 143 -6.16 8.78 0.98
N TYR A 144 -6.67 8.13 -0.06
CA TYR A 144 -6.01 8.08 -1.35
C TYR A 144 -6.25 9.36 -2.12
N LEU A 145 -5.19 9.92 -2.74
CA LEU A 145 -5.26 11.22 -3.42
C LEU A 145 -6.22 11.18 -4.61
N ASP A 146 -6.27 10.08 -5.35
CA ASP A 146 -7.19 9.88 -6.48
C ASP A 146 -8.67 9.75 -6.09
N GLU A 147 -8.98 9.52 -4.80
CA GLU A 147 -10.36 9.55 -4.26
C GLU A 147 -10.82 10.96 -3.90
N ILE A 148 -9.88 11.89 -3.69
CA ILE A 148 -10.19 13.28 -3.34
C ILE A 148 -10.78 14.00 -4.56
N VAL A 149 -11.96 14.57 -4.36
CA VAL A 149 -12.66 15.36 -5.37
C VAL A 149 -12.42 16.85 -5.16
N LEU A 150 -12.61 17.29 -3.92
CA LEU A 150 -12.59 18.70 -3.53
C LEU A 150 -12.18 18.81 -2.07
N ILE A 151 -11.46 19.89 -1.75
CA ILE A 151 -11.13 20.27 -0.38
C ILE A 151 -11.71 21.66 -0.13
N GLU A 152 -12.53 21.77 0.88
CA GLU A 152 -13.25 22.99 1.27
C GLU A 152 -12.73 23.52 2.59
N SER A 153 -12.47 24.81 2.68
CA SER A 153 -12.11 25.50 3.93
C SER A 153 -13.32 25.71 4.83
N LEU A 154 -13.21 25.31 6.09
CA LEU A 154 -14.22 25.51 7.14
C LEU A 154 -13.57 26.24 8.34
N LYS A 155 -13.19 27.50 8.19
CA LYS A 155 -12.42 28.31 9.19
C LYS A 155 -11.09 27.61 9.54
N ASP A 156 -10.96 27.08 10.75
CA ASP A 156 -9.77 26.41 11.27
C ASP A 156 -9.68 24.94 10.84
N TYR A 157 -10.66 24.45 10.07
CA TYR A 157 -10.74 23.09 9.57
C TYR A 157 -10.82 23.09 8.05
N ILE A 158 -10.51 21.95 7.48
CA ILE A 158 -10.83 21.62 6.09
C ILE A 158 -11.76 20.43 6.04
N LYS A 159 -12.60 20.42 5.01
CA LYS A 159 -13.43 19.29 4.64
C LYS A 159 -12.87 18.66 3.38
N ILE A 160 -12.34 17.46 3.49
CA ILE A 160 -11.89 16.67 2.35
C ILE A 160 -13.09 15.87 1.85
N ILE A 161 -13.49 16.11 0.63
CA ILE A 161 -14.63 15.45 -0.02
C ILE A 161 -14.07 14.38 -0.97
N THR A 162 -14.38 13.12 -0.69
CA THR A 162 -14.03 12.00 -1.55
C THR A 162 -15.25 11.47 -2.29
N ALA A 163 -15.04 10.50 -3.17
CA ALA A 163 -16.15 9.85 -3.86
C ALA A 163 -17.09 9.06 -2.92
N LYS A 164 -16.58 8.63 -1.76
CA LYS A 164 -17.30 7.74 -0.82
C LYS A 164 -17.80 8.49 0.43
N GLU A 165 -16.97 9.34 1.02
CA GLU A 165 -17.25 9.97 2.30
C GLU A 165 -16.52 11.30 2.45
N ASN A 166 -16.85 12.07 3.49
CA ASN A 166 -16.21 13.35 3.80
C ASN A 166 -15.42 13.23 5.09
N HIS A 167 -14.29 13.94 5.16
CA HIS A 167 -13.45 13.99 6.36
C HIS A 167 -13.24 15.44 6.79
N ILE A 168 -13.39 15.70 8.08
CA ILE A 168 -13.08 17.02 8.68
C ILE A 168 -11.75 16.91 9.39
N VAL A 169 -10.82 17.79 9.05
CA VAL A 169 -9.43 17.78 9.54
C VAL A 169 -9.08 19.16 10.06
N HIS A 170 -8.48 19.24 11.23
CA HIS A 170 -8.00 20.51 11.81
C HIS A 170 -6.68 20.91 11.11
N LYS A 171 -6.82 21.68 10.05
CA LYS A 171 -5.71 22.20 9.22
C LYS A 171 -6.21 23.34 8.36
N THR A 172 -5.33 24.27 7.99
CA THR A 172 -5.68 25.32 7.03
C THR A 172 -5.64 24.77 5.59
N LEU A 173 -6.48 25.34 4.72
CA LEU A 173 -6.52 24.93 3.31
C LEU A 173 -5.16 25.15 2.62
N SER A 174 -4.46 26.23 2.91
CA SER A 174 -3.12 26.51 2.34
C SER A 174 -2.14 25.43 2.75
N ALA A 175 -1.96 25.18 4.06
CA ALA A 175 -1.01 24.21 4.55
C ALA A 175 -1.32 22.78 4.05
N PHE A 176 -2.58 22.46 3.79
CA PHE A 176 -2.94 21.15 3.24
C PHE A 176 -2.70 21.10 1.73
N THR A 177 -3.01 22.17 0.99
CA THR A 177 -2.74 22.22 -0.46
C THR A 177 -1.26 22.12 -0.77
N ASP A 178 -0.39 22.75 0.04
CA ASP A 178 1.06 22.71 -0.11
C ASP A 178 1.68 21.30 0.08
N GLU A 179 0.93 20.37 0.68
CA GLU A 179 1.33 18.94 0.85
C GLU A 179 0.86 18.06 -0.32
N LEU A 180 0.02 18.59 -1.20
CA LEU A 180 -0.50 17.86 -2.35
C LEU A 180 0.36 18.11 -3.58
N SER A 181 0.37 17.14 -4.51
CA SER A 181 1.02 17.31 -5.81
C SER A 181 0.33 18.39 -6.62
N ASP A 182 1.09 19.37 -7.07
CA ASP A 182 0.61 20.45 -7.95
C ASP A 182 0.12 19.91 -9.30
N GLU A 183 0.64 18.77 -9.76
CA GLU A 183 0.18 18.14 -11.01
C GLU A 183 -1.25 17.59 -10.89
N LYS A 184 -1.70 17.25 -9.69
CA LYS A 184 -3.01 16.62 -9.45
C LYS A 184 -4.05 17.53 -8.82
N PHE A 185 -3.59 18.56 -8.11
CA PHE A 185 -4.48 19.46 -7.37
C PHE A 185 -4.21 20.92 -7.73
N ILE A 186 -5.27 21.68 -7.80
CA ILE A 186 -5.18 23.11 -8.05
C ILE A 186 -6.08 23.90 -7.11
N ARG A 187 -5.53 24.98 -6.56
CA ARG A 187 -6.32 25.91 -5.76
C ARG A 187 -7.08 26.85 -6.66
N ILE A 188 -8.38 26.79 -6.63
CA ILE A 188 -9.26 27.63 -7.47
C ILE A 188 -9.84 28.84 -6.74
N HIS A 189 -9.86 28.81 -5.41
CA HIS A 189 -10.46 29.86 -4.58
C HIS A 189 -9.79 29.91 -3.19
N ARG A 190 -9.96 31.01 -2.46
CA ARG A 190 -9.53 31.09 -1.05
C ARG A 190 -10.10 29.96 -0.19
N SER A 191 -11.23 29.39 -0.60
CA SER A 191 -11.95 28.35 0.13
C SER A 191 -11.94 26.97 -0.55
N TYR A 192 -11.37 26.82 -1.75
CA TYR A 192 -11.43 25.58 -2.51
C TYR A 192 -10.12 25.20 -3.17
N THR A 193 -9.72 23.95 -2.99
CA THR A 193 -8.72 23.23 -3.78
C THR A 193 -9.38 22.01 -4.41
N VAL A 194 -9.19 21.76 -5.69
CA VAL A 194 -9.86 20.70 -6.45
C VAL A 194 -8.86 19.73 -7.06
N SER A 195 -9.25 18.50 -7.26
CA SER A 195 -8.52 17.55 -8.10
C SER A 195 -8.75 17.90 -9.57
N ILE A 196 -7.67 18.09 -10.34
CA ILE A 196 -7.72 18.44 -11.76
C ILE A 196 -8.47 17.38 -12.56
N ASP A 197 -8.19 16.10 -12.30
CA ASP A 197 -8.84 14.94 -12.95
C ASP A 197 -10.34 14.82 -12.68
N LYS A 198 -10.87 15.57 -11.74
CA LYS A 198 -12.30 15.53 -11.36
C LYS A 198 -13.09 16.74 -11.86
N ILE A 199 -12.47 17.59 -12.67
CA ILE A 199 -13.13 18.72 -13.29
C ILE A 199 -13.85 18.21 -14.54
N ASP A 200 -15.18 18.32 -14.56
CA ASP A 200 -16.01 17.90 -15.68
C ASP A 200 -16.04 18.96 -16.79
N ALA A 201 -16.03 20.26 -16.43
CA ALA A 201 -16.05 21.37 -17.38
C ALA A 201 -15.50 22.67 -16.78
N LEU A 202 -14.98 23.55 -17.65
CA LEU A 202 -14.62 24.92 -17.32
C LEU A 202 -15.57 25.88 -18.09
N GLU A 203 -16.37 26.64 -17.37
CA GLU A 203 -17.27 27.65 -17.96
C GLU A 203 -16.98 29.06 -17.41
N GLY A 204 -16.44 29.92 -18.24
CA GLY A 204 -16.12 31.30 -17.86
C GLY A 204 -15.14 31.38 -16.70
N ASN A 205 -15.65 31.72 -15.50
CA ASN A 205 -14.88 31.85 -14.26
C ASN A 205 -15.31 30.76 -13.23
N SER A 206 -15.75 29.61 -13.67
CA SER A 206 -16.16 28.51 -12.78
C SER A 206 -15.76 27.14 -13.35
N VAL A 207 -15.47 26.21 -12.47
CA VAL A 207 -15.31 24.79 -12.80
C VAL A 207 -16.55 24.02 -12.37
N GLU A 208 -16.93 23.04 -13.17
CA GLU A 208 -17.98 22.10 -12.84
C GLU A 208 -17.36 20.77 -12.35
N ILE A 209 -17.85 20.26 -11.24
CA ILE A 209 -17.41 19.01 -10.62
C ILE A 209 -18.65 18.26 -10.13
N LYS A 210 -18.93 17.07 -10.70
CA LYS A 210 -20.11 16.26 -10.39
C LYS A 210 -21.43 17.07 -10.46
N GLY A 211 -21.60 17.86 -11.51
CA GLY A 211 -22.77 18.69 -11.74
C GLY A 211 -22.92 19.89 -10.81
N LYS A 212 -21.89 20.23 -10.01
CA LYS A 212 -21.85 21.43 -9.18
C LYS A 212 -20.83 22.42 -9.67
N ARG A 213 -21.19 23.71 -9.67
CA ARG A 213 -20.32 24.80 -10.09
C ARG A 213 -19.59 25.42 -8.90
N TYR A 214 -18.28 25.60 -9.06
CA TYR A 214 -17.40 26.25 -8.09
C TYR A 214 -16.72 27.44 -8.76
N VAL A 215 -16.92 28.63 -8.19
CA VAL A 215 -16.38 29.87 -8.74
C VAL A 215 -14.86 29.93 -8.50
N ILE A 216 -14.12 30.30 -9.54
CA ILE A 216 -12.70 30.57 -9.48
C ILE A 216 -12.48 32.01 -8.99
N GLY A 217 -11.68 32.16 -7.94
CA GLY A 217 -11.30 33.48 -7.44
C GLY A 217 -10.47 34.26 -8.45
N ARG A 218 -10.63 35.58 -8.53
CA ARG A 218 -9.94 36.41 -9.54
C ARG A 218 -8.42 36.21 -9.56
N SER A 219 -7.81 36.06 -8.39
CA SER A 219 -6.36 35.85 -8.27
C SER A 219 -5.86 34.45 -8.70
N TYR A 220 -6.77 33.50 -8.93
CA TYR A 220 -6.44 32.13 -9.35
C TYR A 220 -6.79 31.86 -10.82
N LEU A 221 -7.49 32.78 -11.48
CA LEU A 221 -8.12 32.50 -12.77
C LEU A 221 -7.11 32.21 -13.89
N GLU A 222 -6.03 32.97 -13.96
CA GLU A 222 -5.00 32.77 -14.98
C GLU A 222 -4.26 31.46 -14.81
N ASP A 223 -3.83 31.15 -13.58
CA ASP A 223 -3.16 29.90 -13.24
C ASP A 223 -4.05 28.67 -13.50
N VAL A 224 -5.32 28.75 -13.09
CA VAL A 224 -6.30 27.69 -13.31
C VAL A 224 -6.53 27.44 -14.80
N LYS A 225 -6.67 28.50 -15.60
CA LYS A 225 -6.87 28.34 -17.06
C LYS A 225 -5.64 27.76 -17.75
N ALA A 226 -4.44 28.23 -17.40
CA ALA A 226 -3.20 27.71 -17.97
C ALA A 226 -3.05 26.21 -17.71
N ARG A 227 -3.33 25.76 -16.49
CA ARG A 227 -3.10 24.36 -16.07
C ARG A 227 -4.21 23.38 -16.47
N ILE A 228 -5.41 23.85 -16.81
CA ILE A 228 -6.52 22.97 -17.22
C ILE A 228 -6.61 22.88 -18.75
N LEU A 229 -6.15 23.90 -19.49
CA LEU A 229 -6.28 23.98 -20.95
C LEU A 229 -5.02 23.57 -21.71
N GLU A 230 -3.88 23.37 -21.02
CA GLU A 230 -2.67 22.74 -21.57
C GLU A 230 -2.76 21.19 -21.46
#